data_5b018e6ffe5752ccf8c81d148dc00993
#
_entry.id   5b018e6ffe5752ccf8c81d148dc00993
#
_cell.length_a   1.000
_cell.length_b   1.000
_cell.length_c   1.000
_cell.angle_alpha   90.00
_cell.angle_beta   90.00
_cell.angle_gamma   90.00
#
_symmetry.space_group_name_H-M   'P 1'
#
loop_
_entity.id
_entity.type
_entity.pdbx_description
1 polymer ?
#
loop_
_entity_poly.entity_id
_entity_poly.type
_entity_poly.pdbx_seq_one_letter_code
_entity_poly.pdbx_strand_id
1 'polypeptide(L)'
;LIDPFGGRDDLAAHLVRAVGEPERRFEEDALRILRLYRFAARFGFAIDPATGAAARALGPHLDCVSAERIQEELLKLLAAPRPGSYLEPAVLAVVLPELEPEEQPERFAELCRTIDRIEPTAENVPARLAALLWPLGEAGARKALRKLKCSNALTDEVTALEREAGGGAGSFLLGHESGHSIARPIACGNRVPPQ
;
A
#
# COMPACT_ATOMS: atom_id res chain seq x y z
N LEU A 1 33.02 4.02 -11.18
CA LEU A 1 31.69 4.56 -10.84
C LEU A 1 31.89 5.85 -10.04
N ILE A 2 31.30 6.96 -10.47
CA ILE A 2 31.34 8.24 -9.73
C ILE A 2 30.11 8.26 -8.83
N ASP A 3 30.30 8.39 -7.52
CA ASP A 3 29.23 8.43 -6.53
C ASP A 3 29.42 9.65 -5.59
N PRO A 4 28.95 10.84 -6.02
CA PRO A 4 29.16 12.07 -5.26
C PRO A 4 28.27 12.19 -4.01
N PHE A 5 27.29 11.29 -3.84
CA PHE A 5 26.29 11.36 -2.76
C PHE A 5 26.32 10.16 -1.81
N GLY A 6 27.29 9.24 -1.96
CA GLY A 6 27.42 8.09 -1.07
C GLY A 6 26.33 7.02 -1.24
N GLY A 7 25.67 6.96 -2.39
CA GLY A 7 24.59 6.01 -2.65
C GLY A 7 25.04 4.53 -2.58
N ARG A 8 26.33 4.25 -2.80
CA ARG A 8 26.88 2.90 -2.63
C ARG A 8 26.94 2.48 -1.16
N ASP A 9 27.28 3.42 -0.30
CA ASP A 9 27.34 3.17 1.15
C ASP A 9 25.91 3.00 1.70
N ASP A 10 24.96 3.81 1.23
CA ASP A 10 23.55 3.67 1.58
C ASP A 10 22.98 2.31 1.09
N LEU A 11 23.33 1.88 -0.13
CA LEU A 11 22.95 0.54 -0.62
C LEU A 11 23.56 -0.58 0.24
N ALA A 12 24.83 -0.47 0.63
CA ALA A 12 25.48 -1.45 1.49
C ALA A 12 24.88 -1.47 2.90
N ALA A 13 24.42 -0.31 3.39
CA ALA A 13 23.74 -0.16 4.67
C ALA A 13 22.24 -0.52 4.61
N HIS A 14 21.70 -0.90 3.46
CA HIS A 14 20.27 -1.11 3.23
C HIS A 14 19.42 0.10 3.66
N LEU A 15 19.83 1.30 3.25
CA LEU A 15 19.23 2.57 3.64
C LEU A 15 18.68 3.33 2.43
N VAL A 16 17.48 3.89 2.57
CA VAL A 16 16.90 4.83 1.62
C VAL A 16 17.03 6.24 2.19
N ARG A 17 17.72 7.11 1.48
CA ARG A 17 17.97 8.49 1.86
C ARG A 17 17.67 9.44 0.70
N ALA A 18 17.14 10.62 0.99
CA ALA A 18 17.01 11.68 0.00
C ALA A 18 18.39 12.25 -0.35
N VAL A 19 18.61 12.49 -1.64
CA VAL A 19 19.85 13.13 -2.11
C VAL A 19 19.81 14.62 -1.79
N GLY A 20 20.75 15.11 -1.02
CA GLY A 20 20.82 16.50 -0.53
C GLY A 20 19.88 16.74 0.66
N GLU A 21 19.27 17.91 0.73
CA GLU A 21 18.36 18.28 1.81
C GLU A 21 16.96 17.69 1.57
N PRO A 22 16.45 16.79 2.45
CA PRO A 22 15.18 16.10 2.25
C PRO A 22 14.01 17.05 2.09
N GLU A 23 13.92 18.10 2.91
CA GLU A 23 12.85 19.09 2.91
C GLU A 23 12.72 19.73 1.52
N ARG A 24 13.84 20.23 0.99
CA ARG A 24 13.87 20.85 -0.33
C ARG A 24 13.44 19.88 -1.43
N ARG A 25 13.85 18.61 -1.33
CA ARG A 25 13.49 17.59 -2.33
C ARG A 25 12.00 17.28 -2.31
N PHE A 26 11.36 17.30 -1.15
CA PHE A 26 9.92 17.07 -1.03
C PHE A 26 9.10 18.31 -1.40
N GLU A 27 9.62 19.51 -1.16
CA GLU A 27 9.01 20.77 -1.66
C GLU A 27 9.02 20.85 -3.19
N GLU A 28 10.09 20.40 -3.86
CA GLU A 28 10.17 20.35 -5.32
C GLU A 28 9.12 19.41 -5.95
N ASP A 29 8.86 18.25 -5.35
CA ASP A 29 7.85 17.27 -5.77
C ASP A 29 7.42 16.42 -4.57
N ALA A 30 6.28 16.73 -3.98
CA ALA A 30 5.74 16.05 -2.81
C ALA A 30 5.49 14.55 -3.06
N LEU A 31 5.28 14.11 -4.31
CA LEU A 31 5.14 12.69 -4.63
C LEU A 31 6.37 11.87 -4.24
N ARG A 32 7.55 12.50 -4.10
CA ARG A 32 8.77 11.84 -3.62
C ARG A 32 8.60 11.28 -2.21
N ILE A 33 7.67 11.81 -1.41
CA ILE A 33 7.31 11.27 -0.10
C ILE A 33 6.75 9.83 -0.26
N LEU A 34 5.77 9.62 -1.12
CA LEU A 34 5.24 8.28 -1.37
C LEU A 34 6.27 7.36 -2.02
N ARG A 35 7.11 7.90 -2.92
CA ARG A 35 8.22 7.16 -3.53
C ARG A 35 9.25 6.67 -2.51
N LEU A 36 9.54 7.48 -1.47
CA LEU A 36 10.42 7.08 -0.37
C LEU A 36 9.93 5.78 0.26
N TYR A 37 8.67 5.75 0.72
CA TYR A 37 8.08 4.57 1.36
C TYR A 37 7.96 3.39 0.41
N ARG A 38 7.60 3.64 -0.86
CA ARG A 38 7.55 2.59 -1.89
C ARG A 38 8.91 1.95 -2.15
N PHE A 39 9.98 2.73 -2.28
CA PHE A 39 11.32 2.17 -2.47
C PHE A 39 11.82 1.43 -1.24
N ALA A 40 11.60 1.98 -0.05
CA ALA A 40 11.93 1.32 1.20
C ALA A 40 11.21 -0.05 1.31
N ALA A 41 9.91 -0.09 1.03
CA ALA A 41 9.12 -1.32 1.02
C ALA A 41 9.59 -2.33 -0.04
N ARG A 42 9.88 -1.85 -1.25
CA ARG A 42 10.30 -2.70 -2.37
C ARG A 42 11.62 -3.42 -2.09
N PHE A 43 12.56 -2.73 -1.45
CA PHE A 43 13.89 -3.27 -1.18
C PHE A 43 14.03 -3.84 0.23
N GLY A 44 13.05 -3.62 1.11
CA GLY A 44 13.14 -3.99 2.52
C GLY A 44 14.19 -3.16 3.27
N PHE A 45 14.42 -1.92 2.85
CA PHE A 45 15.45 -1.03 3.39
C PHE A 45 14.89 -0.14 4.49
N ALA A 46 15.76 0.24 5.44
CA ALA A 46 15.43 1.27 6.41
C ALA A 46 15.35 2.65 5.73
N ILE A 47 14.58 3.55 6.33
CA ILE A 47 14.54 4.95 5.91
C ILE A 47 15.46 5.75 6.81
N ASP A 48 16.30 6.59 6.22
CA ASP A 48 17.16 7.53 6.95
C ASP A 48 16.30 8.41 7.87
N PRO A 49 16.67 8.56 9.16
CA PRO A 49 15.83 9.25 10.14
C PRO A 49 15.48 10.70 9.77
N ALA A 50 16.44 11.45 9.22
CA ALA A 50 16.21 12.83 8.79
C ALA A 50 15.25 12.89 7.59
N THR A 51 15.48 12.01 6.61
CA THR A 51 14.59 11.87 5.45
C THR A 51 13.17 11.47 5.86
N GLY A 52 13.02 10.54 6.80
CA GLY A 52 11.71 10.12 7.32
C GLY A 52 11.00 11.23 8.11
N ALA A 53 11.75 12.02 8.91
CA ALA A 53 11.20 13.16 9.64
C ALA A 53 10.67 14.24 8.68
N ALA A 54 11.45 14.59 7.65
CA ALA A 54 11.05 15.54 6.63
C ALA A 54 9.81 15.04 5.84
N ALA A 55 9.74 13.74 5.52
CA ALA A 55 8.59 13.14 4.83
C ALA A 55 7.29 13.26 5.64
N ARG A 56 7.35 13.05 6.96
CA ARG A 56 6.20 13.24 7.85
C ARG A 56 5.81 14.72 7.94
N ALA A 57 6.77 15.61 8.13
CA ALA A 57 6.52 17.04 8.27
C ALA A 57 5.89 17.66 7.01
N LEU A 58 6.33 17.20 5.81
CA LEU A 58 5.87 17.69 4.52
C LEU A 58 4.77 16.83 3.89
N GLY A 59 4.28 15.81 4.59
CA GLY A 59 3.15 14.99 4.18
C GLY A 59 1.95 15.80 3.66
N PRO A 60 1.52 16.88 4.33
CA PRO A 60 0.42 17.73 3.86
C PRO A 60 0.57 18.28 2.43
N HIS A 61 1.78 18.42 1.91
CA HIS A 61 2.00 18.87 0.52
C HIS A 61 1.50 17.86 -0.54
N LEU A 62 1.20 16.62 -0.13
CA LEU A 62 0.55 15.64 -1.02
C LEU A 62 -0.83 16.09 -1.50
N ASP A 63 -1.51 17.00 -0.80
CA ASP A 63 -2.77 17.57 -1.25
C ASP A 63 -2.65 18.33 -2.59
N CYS A 64 -1.43 18.79 -2.93
CA CYS A 64 -1.15 19.45 -4.21
C CYS A 64 -0.83 18.45 -5.35
N VAL A 65 -0.74 17.15 -5.07
CA VAL A 65 -0.44 16.11 -6.06
C VAL A 65 -1.73 15.52 -6.62
N SER A 66 -1.75 15.25 -7.93
CA SER A 66 -2.94 14.66 -8.54
C SER A 66 -3.23 13.26 -7.99
N ALA A 67 -4.51 12.95 -7.84
CA ALA A 67 -4.99 11.68 -7.29
C ALA A 67 -4.47 10.46 -8.07
N GLU A 68 -4.34 10.59 -9.38
CA GLU A 68 -3.82 9.54 -10.26
C GLU A 68 -2.36 9.20 -9.93
N ARG A 69 -1.52 10.23 -9.69
CA ARG A 69 -0.11 10.01 -9.31
C ARG A 69 0.00 9.39 -7.92
N ILE A 70 -0.83 9.82 -6.98
CA ILE A 70 -0.92 9.23 -5.63
C ILE A 70 -1.34 7.77 -5.71
N GLN A 71 -2.42 7.48 -6.43
CA GLN A 71 -2.94 6.13 -6.64
C GLN A 71 -1.87 5.20 -7.22
N GLU A 72 -1.15 5.64 -8.25
CA GLU A 72 -0.11 4.84 -8.89
C GLU A 72 1.02 4.45 -7.91
N GLU A 73 1.51 5.40 -7.10
CA GLU A 73 2.54 5.13 -6.11
C GLU A 73 2.03 4.27 -4.95
N LEU A 74 0.78 4.47 -4.50
CA LEU A 74 0.13 3.65 -3.46
C LEU A 74 -0.02 2.19 -3.92
N LEU A 75 -0.50 1.94 -5.13
CA LEU A 75 -0.63 0.59 -5.66
C LEU A 75 0.74 -0.10 -5.80
N LYS A 76 1.78 0.63 -6.24
CA LYS A 76 3.16 0.11 -6.30
C LYS A 76 3.72 -0.17 -4.89
N LEU A 77 3.36 0.62 -3.88
CA LEU A 77 3.71 0.36 -2.50
C LEU A 77 3.03 -0.93 -2.01
N LEU A 78 1.73 -1.08 -2.24
CA LEU A 78 0.97 -2.28 -1.87
C LEU A 78 1.46 -3.55 -2.59
N ALA A 79 2.09 -3.43 -3.75
CA ALA A 79 2.72 -4.55 -4.46
C ALA A 79 4.05 -5.01 -3.85
N ALA A 80 4.63 -4.25 -2.90
CA ALA A 80 5.89 -4.60 -2.25
C ALA A 80 5.76 -5.86 -1.35
N PRO A 81 6.87 -6.52 -0.99
CA PRO A 81 6.83 -7.74 -0.17
C PRO A 81 6.13 -7.56 1.18
N ARG A 82 6.41 -6.47 1.88
CA ARG A 82 5.83 -6.17 3.21
C ARG A 82 5.41 -4.69 3.29
N PRO A 83 4.36 -4.29 2.58
CA PRO A 83 3.98 -2.89 2.46
C PRO A 83 3.45 -2.31 3.77
N GLY A 84 2.78 -3.13 4.62
CA GLY A 84 2.24 -2.69 5.90
C GLY A 84 3.27 -2.06 6.82
N SER A 85 4.51 -2.59 6.82
CA SER A 85 5.61 -2.04 7.61
C SER A 85 6.08 -0.64 7.14
N TYR A 86 5.62 -0.18 5.97
CA TYR A 86 6.00 1.09 5.34
C TYR A 86 4.82 2.02 5.08
N LEU A 87 3.62 1.65 5.53
CA LEU A 87 2.46 2.53 5.53
C LEU A 87 2.62 3.53 6.70
N GLU A 88 3.09 4.73 6.39
CA GLU A 88 3.31 5.79 7.39
C GLU A 88 1.98 6.47 7.75
N PRO A 89 1.54 6.45 9.03
CA PRO A 89 0.26 7.02 9.46
C PRO A 89 0.08 8.48 9.05
N ALA A 90 1.07 9.34 9.31
CA ALA A 90 1.01 10.77 9.00
C ALA A 90 0.84 11.05 7.48
N VAL A 91 1.41 10.20 6.64
CA VAL A 91 1.28 10.31 5.18
C VAL A 91 -0.08 9.79 4.71
N LEU A 92 -0.54 8.67 5.29
CA LEU A 92 -1.85 8.12 4.96
C LEU A 92 -3.01 8.98 5.45
N ALA A 93 -2.85 9.70 6.55
CA ALA A 93 -3.84 10.68 7.03
C ALA A 93 -4.14 11.77 5.98
N VAL A 94 -3.20 12.08 5.10
CA VAL A 94 -3.41 13.01 3.99
C VAL A 94 -4.05 12.32 2.77
N VAL A 95 -3.54 11.14 2.41
CA VAL A 95 -3.97 10.41 1.20
C VAL A 95 -5.36 9.78 1.38
N LEU A 96 -5.61 9.20 2.55
CA LEU A 96 -6.82 8.49 2.94
C LEU A 96 -7.25 8.93 4.36
N PRO A 97 -7.66 10.19 4.55
CA PRO A 97 -8.00 10.73 5.87
C PRO A 97 -9.15 9.97 6.54
N GLU A 98 -10.01 9.34 5.76
CA GLU A 98 -11.13 8.55 6.27
C GLU A 98 -10.69 7.31 7.07
N LEU A 99 -9.42 6.88 6.97
CA LEU A 99 -8.88 5.77 7.76
C LEU A 99 -8.50 6.15 9.18
N GLU A 100 -8.35 7.45 9.47
CA GLU A 100 -7.96 7.98 10.79
C GLU A 100 -6.74 7.24 11.41
N PRO A 101 -5.63 7.07 10.64
CA PRO A 101 -4.54 6.17 11.05
C PRO A 101 -3.78 6.65 12.28
N GLU A 102 -3.76 7.96 12.55
CA GLU A 102 -3.11 8.55 13.73
C GLU A 102 -4.02 8.51 14.95
N GLU A 103 -5.35 8.56 14.76
CA GLU A 103 -6.33 8.56 15.87
C GLU A 103 -6.58 7.14 16.40
N GLN A 104 -6.37 6.10 15.55
CA GLN A 104 -6.59 4.69 15.90
C GLN A 104 -5.33 3.85 15.64
N PRO A 105 -4.19 4.11 16.32
CA PRO A 105 -2.89 3.51 15.98
C PRO A 105 -2.85 1.99 16.14
N GLU A 106 -3.54 1.42 17.14
CA GLU A 106 -3.58 -0.04 17.34
C GLU A 106 -4.34 -0.74 16.21
N ARG A 107 -5.48 -0.19 15.83
CA ARG A 107 -6.28 -0.67 14.69
C ARG A 107 -5.50 -0.57 13.39
N PHE A 108 -4.81 0.54 13.19
CA PHE A 108 -3.97 0.74 12.01
C PHE A 108 -2.80 -0.25 11.97
N ALA A 109 -2.14 -0.50 13.11
CA ALA A 109 -1.09 -1.50 13.18
C ALA A 109 -1.59 -2.93 12.87
N GLU A 110 -2.79 -3.31 13.32
CA GLU A 110 -3.40 -4.60 12.97
C GLU A 110 -3.70 -4.69 11.48
N LEU A 111 -4.22 -3.62 10.89
CA LEU A 111 -4.45 -3.49 9.46
C LEU A 111 -3.16 -3.73 8.65
N CYS A 112 -2.06 -3.07 9.04
CA CYS A 112 -0.74 -3.24 8.42
C CYS A 112 -0.26 -4.69 8.49
N ARG A 113 -0.42 -5.36 9.66
CA ARG A 113 -0.09 -6.78 9.81
C ARG A 113 -0.94 -7.67 8.90
N THR A 114 -2.22 -7.37 8.76
CA THR A 114 -3.13 -8.11 7.88
C THR A 114 -2.71 -7.99 6.42
N ILE A 115 -2.37 -6.79 5.97
CA ILE A 115 -1.86 -6.55 4.60
C ILE A 115 -0.56 -7.34 4.36
N ASP A 116 0.34 -7.40 5.32
CA ASP A 116 1.62 -8.11 5.20
C ASP A 116 1.48 -9.65 5.16
N ARG A 117 0.33 -10.20 5.60
CA ARG A 117 0.01 -11.64 5.49
C ARG A 117 -0.46 -12.04 4.09
N ILE A 118 -0.96 -11.10 3.30
CA ILE A 118 -1.40 -11.37 1.94
C ILE A 118 -0.16 -11.50 1.04
N GLU A 119 -0.08 -12.60 0.28
CA GLU A 119 1.06 -12.90 -0.58
C GLU A 119 1.39 -11.76 -1.55
N PRO A 120 2.71 -11.39 -1.71
CA PRO A 120 3.13 -10.24 -2.52
C PRO A 120 3.14 -10.53 -4.02
N THR A 121 1.98 -10.77 -4.61
CA THR A 121 1.80 -10.94 -6.05
C THR A 121 1.07 -9.74 -6.64
N ALA A 122 1.24 -9.49 -7.93
CA ALA A 122 0.52 -8.43 -8.62
C ALA A 122 -1.00 -8.65 -8.59
N GLU A 123 -1.44 -9.90 -8.61
CA GLU A 123 -2.84 -10.31 -8.56
C GLU A 123 -3.49 -10.05 -7.19
N ASN A 124 -2.70 -9.96 -6.13
CA ASN A 124 -3.17 -9.72 -4.78
C ASN A 124 -3.17 -8.24 -4.37
N VAL A 125 -2.76 -7.32 -5.24
CA VAL A 125 -2.84 -5.88 -4.96
C VAL A 125 -4.26 -5.42 -4.66
N PRO A 126 -5.31 -5.85 -5.40
CA PRO A 126 -6.69 -5.53 -5.04
C PRO A 126 -7.10 -6.03 -3.65
N ALA A 127 -6.67 -7.24 -3.26
CA ALA A 127 -6.95 -7.80 -1.94
C ALA A 127 -6.24 -7.00 -0.81
N ARG A 128 -5.02 -6.55 -1.03
CA ARG A 128 -4.28 -5.69 -0.09
C ARG A 128 -4.91 -4.31 0.02
N LEU A 129 -5.41 -3.77 -1.10
CA LEU A 129 -6.15 -2.51 -1.11
C LEU A 129 -7.50 -2.65 -0.41
N ALA A 130 -8.23 -3.76 -0.61
CA ALA A 130 -9.45 -4.07 0.14
C ALA A 130 -9.14 -4.17 1.65
N ALA A 131 -8.07 -4.88 2.04
CA ALA A 131 -7.64 -4.95 3.42
C ALA A 131 -7.33 -3.56 4.00
N LEU A 132 -6.68 -2.68 3.25
CA LEU A 132 -6.40 -1.30 3.68
C LEU A 132 -7.69 -0.49 3.90
N LEU A 133 -8.68 -0.65 3.01
CA LEU A 133 -9.94 0.11 3.04
C LEU A 133 -11.02 -0.56 3.90
N TRP A 134 -10.78 -1.77 4.40
CA TRP A 134 -11.72 -2.54 5.21
C TRP A 134 -12.43 -1.75 6.33
N PRO A 135 -11.73 -0.88 7.09
CA PRO A 135 -12.37 -0.10 8.13
C PRO A 135 -13.50 0.81 7.65
N LEU A 136 -13.53 1.14 6.36
CA LEU A 136 -14.49 2.07 5.76
C LEU A 136 -15.79 1.38 5.31
N GLY A 137 -15.78 0.05 5.18
CA GLY A 137 -16.85 -0.73 4.57
C GLY A 137 -17.04 -0.43 3.08
N GLU A 138 -17.91 -1.19 2.40
CA GLU A 138 -18.10 -1.10 0.94
C GLU A 138 -18.35 0.33 0.43
N ALA A 139 -19.23 1.07 1.10
CA ALA A 139 -19.59 2.42 0.66
C ALA A 139 -18.43 3.42 0.82
N GLY A 140 -17.71 3.34 1.95
CA GLY A 140 -16.54 4.18 2.23
C GLY A 140 -15.38 3.86 1.31
N ALA A 141 -15.08 2.57 1.12
CA ALA A 141 -14.06 2.11 0.19
C ALA A 141 -14.33 2.58 -1.24
N ARG A 142 -15.56 2.44 -1.73
CA ARG A 142 -15.96 2.95 -3.06
C ARG A 142 -15.76 4.45 -3.19
N LYS A 143 -16.04 5.23 -2.13
CA LYS A 143 -15.81 6.68 -2.10
C LYS A 143 -14.31 7.01 -2.16
N ALA A 144 -13.49 6.33 -1.35
CA ALA A 144 -12.03 6.49 -1.32
C ALA A 144 -11.39 6.15 -2.68
N LEU A 145 -11.79 5.03 -3.30
CA LEU A 145 -11.30 4.60 -4.61
C LEU A 145 -11.65 5.60 -5.72
N ARG A 146 -12.84 6.19 -5.69
CA ARG A 146 -13.22 7.25 -6.64
C ARG A 146 -12.40 8.53 -6.43
N LYS A 147 -12.14 8.91 -5.17
CA LYS A 147 -11.26 10.05 -4.82
C LYS A 147 -9.85 9.83 -5.37
N LEU A 148 -9.32 8.60 -5.25
CA LEU A 148 -8.04 8.19 -5.80
C LEU A 148 -8.05 7.98 -7.32
N LYS A 149 -9.18 8.17 -8.01
CA LYS A 149 -9.30 7.96 -9.46
C LYS A 149 -8.98 6.54 -9.92
N CYS A 150 -9.25 5.54 -9.08
CA CYS A 150 -9.13 4.14 -9.46
C CYS A 150 -10.06 3.79 -10.61
N SER A 151 -9.65 2.83 -11.45
CA SER A 151 -10.50 2.32 -12.53
C SER A 151 -11.76 1.65 -11.99
N ASN A 152 -12.83 1.62 -12.79
CA ASN A 152 -14.05 0.93 -12.41
C ASN A 152 -13.79 -0.56 -12.13
N ALA A 153 -12.97 -1.22 -12.95
CA ALA A 153 -12.61 -2.63 -12.76
C ALA A 153 -11.96 -2.87 -11.39
N LEU A 154 -10.96 -2.06 -11.01
CA LEU A 154 -10.33 -2.17 -9.70
C LEU A 154 -11.31 -1.85 -8.57
N THR A 155 -12.17 -0.85 -8.74
CA THR A 155 -13.19 -0.47 -7.75
C THR A 155 -14.17 -1.60 -7.52
N ASP A 156 -14.68 -2.23 -8.58
CA ASP A 156 -15.62 -3.33 -8.47
C ASP A 156 -14.99 -4.58 -7.85
N GLU A 157 -13.73 -4.88 -8.19
CA GLU A 157 -12.98 -6.00 -7.61
C GLU A 157 -12.77 -5.79 -6.10
N VAL A 158 -12.26 -4.63 -5.67
CA VAL A 158 -12.03 -4.31 -4.26
C VAL A 158 -13.32 -4.36 -3.45
N THR A 159 -14.41 -3.76 -3.97
CA THR A 159 -15.69 -3.75 -3.26
C THR A 159 -16.40 -5.10 -3.25
N ALA A 160 -16.14 -5.98 -4.22
CA ALA A 160 -16.61 -7.37 -4.18
C ALA A 160 -15.92 -8.15 -3.06
N LEU A 161 -14.60 -8.00 -2.90
CA LEU A 161 -13.85 -8.63 -1.82
C LEU A 161 -14.33 -8.17 -0.44
N GLU A 162 -14.64 -6.89 -0.27
CA GLU A 162 -15.20 -6.37 0.98
C GLU A 162 -16.58 -6.95 1.30
N ARG A 163 -17.43 -7.11 0.29
CA ARG A 163 -18.77 -7.70 0.45
C ARG A 163 -18.70 -9.17 0.85
N GLU A 164 -17.83 -9.95 0.20
CA GLU A 164 -17.65 -11.37 0.51
C GLU A 164 -17.11 -11.57 1.93
N ALA A 165 -16.15 -10.75 2.35
CA ALA A 165 -15.60 -10.81 3.70
C ALA A 165 -16.57 -10.29 4.78
N GLY A 166 -17.44 -9.31 4.47
CA GLY A 166 -18.47 -8.78 5.39
C GLY A 166 -19.68 -9.68 5.57
N GLY A 167 -19.99 -10.53 4.59
CA GLY A 167 -21.10 -11.49 4.63
C GLY A 167 -20.84 -12.75 5.46
N GLY A 168 -19.57 -13.07 5.75
CA GLY A 168 -19.15 -14.15 6.65
C GLY A 168 -18.53 -13.54 7.91
N ALA A 169 -19.31 -13.46 8.97
CA ALA A 169 -18.92 -12.94 10.28
C ALA A 169 -17.39 -12.88 10.53
N GLY A 170 -16.76 -11.74 10.32
CA GLY A 170 -15.49 -11.33 10.96
C GLY A 170 -14.24 -12.22 10.87
N SER A 171 -14.30 -13.40 10.23
CA SER A 171 -13.31 -14.48 10.38
C SER A 171 -12.24 -14.51 9.28
N PHE A 172 -12.42 -13.84 8.15
CA PHE A 172 -11.53 -14.02 7.00
C PHE A 172 -10.26 -13.16 7.08
N LEU A 173 -10.29 -12.01 7.75
CA LEU A 173 -9.14 -11.11 7.91
C LEU A 173 -8.47 -11.20 9.28
N LEU A 174 -9.10 -11.81 10.28
CA LEU A 174 -8.58 -11.99 11.64
C LEU A 174 -8.08 -13.41 11.86
N GLY A 175 -7.36 -13.99 10.89
CA GLY A 175 -6.72 -15.30 10.88
C GLY A 175 -6.63 -16.02 12.22
N HIS A 176 -7.61 -16.85 12.55
CA HIS A 176 -7.40 -18.03 13.38
C HIS A 176 -6.87 -19.17 12.49
N GLU A 177 -5.80 -19.80 12.95
CA GLU A 177 -5.11 -20.93 12.35
C GLU A 177 -6.06 -21.96 11.77
N SER A 178 -6.10 -22.09 10.45
CA SER A 178 -6.48 -23.31 9.75
C SER A 178 -5.99 -23.17 8.31
N GLY A 179 -4.94 -23.92 7.99
CA GLY A 179 -4.33 -23.96 6.65
C GLY A 179 -5.34 -24.42 5.60
N HIS A 180 -5.84 -23.46 4.85
CA HIS A 180 -6.46 -23.71 3.54
C HIS A 180 -5.96 -22.65 2.58
N SER A 181 -5.09 -23.09 1.69
CA SER A 181 -4.68 -22.36 0.48
C SER A 181 -5.94 -22.03 -0.32
N ILE A 182 -6.17 -20.73 -0.55
CA ILE A 182 -7.21 -20.29 -1.49
C ILE A 182 -6.63 -20.41 -2.89
N ALA A 183 -6.52 -21.65 -3.40
CA ALA A 183 -6.36 -21.90 -4.82
C ALA A 183 -7.75 -21.86 -5.44
N ARG A 184 -8.04 -20.86 -6.28
CA ARG A 184 -9.20 -20.91 -7.19
C ARG A 184 -9.10 -22.18 -8.04
N PRO A 185 -10.15 -22.99 -8.18
CA PRO A 185 -10.12 -24.08 -9.16
C PRO A 185 -10.14 -23.47 -10.56
N ILE A 186 -9.04 -23.68 -11.28
CA ILE A 186 -8.99 -23.44 -12.73
C ILE A 186 -9.92 -24.51 -13.35
N ALA A 187 -11.04 -24.08 -13.87
CA ALA A 187 -11.92 -24.94 -14.68
C ALA A 187 -11.21 -25.21 -16.01
N CYS A 188 -10.47 -26.29 -16.05
CA CYS A 188 -9.86 -26.83 -17.27
C CYS A 188 -10.95 -27.58 -18.04
N GLY A 189 -11.64 -26.90 -18.96
CA GLY A 189 -12.56 -27.51 -19.92
C GLY A 189 -11.80 -28.22 -21.03
N ASN A 190 -11.40 -29.46 -20.82
CA ASN A 190 -10.96 -30.36 -21.89
C ASN A 190 -12.19 -30.85 -22.66
N ARG A 191 -12.44 -30.31 -23.85
CA ARG A 191 -13.22 -30.97 -24.88
C ARG A 191 -12.26 -31.70 -25.79
N VAL A 192 -12.25 -33.02 -25.68
CA VAL A 192 -11.68 -33.92 -26.70
C VAL A 192 -12.75 -34.09 -27.81
N PRO A 193 -12.39 -33.93 -29.12
CA PRO A 193 -13.31 -34.24 -30.20
C PRO A 193 -13.36 -35.75 -30.43
N PRO A 194 -14.53 -36.29 -30.84
CA PRO A 194 -14.67 -37.71 -31.21
C PRO A 194 -14.08 -37.95 -32.61
N GLN A 195 -13.58 -39.18 -32.78
CA GLN A 195 -13.19 -39.76 -34.08
C GLN A 195 -14.41 -40.02 -34.93
#